data_b6a132405272f02b03cf4783fac96052
#
_entry.id   b6a132405272f02b03cf4783fac96052
#
_cell.length_a   1.000
_cell.length_b   1.000
_cell.length_c   1.000
_cell.angle_alpha   90.00
_cell.angle_beta   90.00
_cell.angle_gamma   90.00
#
_symmetry.space_group_name_H-M   'P 1'
#
loop_
_entity.id
_entity.type
_entity.pdbx_description
1 polymer ?
#
loop_
_entity_poly.entity_id
_entity_poly.type
_entity_poly.pdbx_seq_one_letter_code
_entity_poly.pdbx_strand_id
1 'polypeptide(L)' 'MSGDHDIDLGSVGKRRTLWIVLWLNVAIAIGFFVVGYFADSNALLANGLDN' A
#
# COMPACT_ATOMS: atom_id res chain seq x y z
N MET A 1 4.63 -23.19 -15.61
CA MET A 1 3.61 -22.48 -15.59
C MET A 1 3.28 -21.66 -16.83
N SER A 2 4.20 -21.55 -17.69
CA SER A 2 3.99 -20.77 -18.86
C SER A 2 2.83 -21.27 -19.72
N GLY A 3 2.56 -22.56 -19.71
CA GLY A 3 1.49 -23.08 -20.52
C GLY A 3 0.14 -22.52 -20.17
N ASP A 4 -0.02 -22.10 -18.94
CA ASP A 4 -1.30 -21.61 -18.50
C ASP A 4 -1.66 -20.28 -19.11
N HIS A 5 -0.69 -19.47 -19.33
CA HIS A 5 -0.98 -18.13 -19.83
C HIS A 5 -1.52 -18.15 -21.24
N ASP A 6 -1.26 -19.19 -21.98
CA ASP A 6 -1.77 -19.30 -23.33
C ASP A 6 -3.27 -19.29 -23.35
N ILE A 7 -3.86 -19.92 -22.35
CA ILE A 7 -5.26 -20.17 -22.35
C ILE A 7 -6.04 -18.98 -21.88
N ASP A 8 -5.50 -18.30 -20.90
CA ASP A 8 -6.26 -17.26 -20.23
C ASP A 8 -5.55 -15.95 -20.22
N LEU A 9 -5.37 -15.40 -21.38
CA LEU A 9 -4.79 -14.07 -21.48
C LEU A 9 -5.66 -13.05 -20.77
N GLY A 10 -6.99 -13.18 -20.92
CA GLY A 10 -7.89 -12.29 -20.22
C GLY A 10 -7.84 -12.47 -18.72
N SER A 11 -7.73 -13.72 -18.29
CA SER A 11 -7.66 -14.03 -16.89
C SER A 11 -6.36 -13.52 -16.28
N VAL A 12 -5.27 -13.68 -16.98
CA VAL A 12 -3.99 -13.18 -16.54
C VAL A 12 -4.01 -11.66 -16.43
N GLY A 13 -4.60 -11.00 -17.41
CA GLY A 13 -4.72 -9.56 -17.39
C GLY A 13 -5.53 -9.07 -16.21
N LYS A 14 -6.64 -9.75 -15.95
CA LYS A 14 -7.49 -9.40 -14.81
C LYS A 14 -6.76 -9.59 -13.51
N ARG A 15 -6.06 -10.69 -13.37
CA ARG A 15 -5.31 -10.97 -12.16
C ARG A 15 -4.23 -9.92 -11.96
N ARG A 16 -3.56 -9.57 -13.03
CA ARG A 16 -2.51 -8.57 -12.94
C ARG A 16 -3.07 -7.22 -12.49
N THR A 17 -4.20 -6.84 -13.05
CA THR A 17 -4.85 -5.59 -12.67
C THR A 17 -5.23 -5.61 -11.20
N LEU A 18 -5.79 -6.71 -10.74
CA LEU A 18 -6.16 -6.85 -9.34
C LEU A 18 -4.95 -6.72 -8.43
N TRP A 19 -3.84 -7.32 -8.80
CA TRP A 19 -2.62 -7.22 -8.01
C TRP A 19 -2.09 -5.80 -7.98
N ILE A 20 -2.13 -5.12 -9.11
CA ILE A 20 -1.68 -3.73 -9.17
C ILE A 20 -2.54 -2.86 -8.26
N VAL A 21 -3.84 -3.01 -8.34
CA VAL A 21 -4.75 -2.24 -7.51
C VAL A 21 -4.51 -2.55 -6.04
N LEU A 22 -4.34 -3.83 -5.73
CA LEU A 22 -4.08 -4.24 -4.35
C LEU A 22 -2.80 -3.61 -3.82
N TRP A 23 -1.74 -3.68 -4.59
CA TRP A 23 -0.45 -3.12 -4.17
C TRP A 23 -0.52 -1.61 -4.03
N LEU A 24 -1.23 -0.95 -4.92
CA LEU A 24 -1.42 0.48 -4.82
C LEU A 24 -2.15 0.83 -3.52
N ASN A 25 -3.19 0.09 -3.20
CA ASN A 25 -3.94 0.33 -1.97
C ASN A 25 -3.08 0.09 -0.75
N VAL A 26 -2.31 -0.98 -0.76
CA VAL A 26 -1.42 -1.29 0.35
C VAL A 26 -0.38 -0.19 0.52
N ALA A 27 0.19 0.27 -0.58
CA ALA A 27 1.19 1.32 -0.52
C ALA A 27 0.61 2.61 0.06
N ILE A 28 -0.59 2.95 -0.35
CA ILE A 28 -1.27 4.14 0.18
C ILE A 28 -1.54 3.97 1.66
N ALA A 29 -2.02 2.81 2.06
CA ALA A 29 -2.31 2.53 3.46
C ALA A 29 -1.05 2.64 4.31
N ILE A 30 0.03 2.05 3.83
CA ILE A 30 1.31 2.12 4.56
C ILE A 30 1.75 3.57 4.66
N GLY A 31 1.62 4.34 3.58
CA GLY A 31 1.98 5.73 3.59
C GLY A 31 1.20 6.51 4.64
N PHE A 32 -0.09 6.28 4.71
CA PHE A 32 -0.92 6.93 5.71
C PHE A 32 -0.52 6.54 7.12
N PHE A 33 -0.24 5.28 7.34
CA PHE A 33 0.20 4.82 8.65
C PHE A 33 1.51 5.47 9.05
N VAL A 34 2.45 5.52 8.13
CA VAL A 34 3.76 6.10 8.42
C VAL A 34 3.61 7.59 8.73
N VAL A 35 2.89 8.30 7.90
CA VAL A 35 2.71 9.74 8.10
C VAL A 35 1.95 9.99 9.39
N GLY A 36 0.92 9.23 9.66
CA GLY A 36 0.15 9.37 10.88
C GLY A 36 0.99 9.11 12.11
N TYR A 37 1.83 8.09 12.05
CA TYR A 37 2.72 7.77 13.16
C TYR A 37 3.69 8.91 13.42
N PHE A 38 4.31 9.41 12.39
CA PHE A 38 5.26 10.51 12.54
C PHE A 38 4.57 11.78 13.04
N ALA A 39 3.38 12.04 12.55
CA ALA A 39 2.64 13.21 13.00
C ALA A 39 2.32 13.11 14.49
N ASP A 40 1.88 11.95 14.92
CA ASP A 40 1.58 11.74 16.33
C ASP A 40 2.83 11.88 17.20
N SER A 41 3.91 11.29 16.74
CA SER A 41 5.17 11.37 17.49
C SER A 41 5.66 12.80 17.61
N ASN A 42 5.54 13.55 16.53
CA ASN A 42 5.96 14.94 16.55
C ASN A 42 5.09 15.78 17.47
N ALA A 43 3.79 15.51 17.44
CA ALA A 43 2.87 16.23 18.32
C ALA A 43 3.16 15.95 19.78
N LEU A 44 3.45 14.69 20.10
CA LEU A 44 3.80 14.31 21.46
C LEU A 44 5.10 14.98 21.90
N LEU A 45 6.08 14.97 21.00
CA LEU A 45 7.36 15.57 21.32
C LEU A 45 7.22 17.07 21.54
N ALA A 46 6.46 17.73 20.67
CA ALA A 46 6.23 19.15 20.81
C ALA A 46 5.51 19.47 22.13
N ASN A 47 4.56 18.65 22.49
CA ASN A 47 3.86 18.81 23.77
C ASN A 47 4.81 18.65 24.95
N GLY A 48 5.65 17.65 24.88
CA GLY A 48 6.63 17.40 25.93
C GLY A 48 7.63 18.51 26.06
N LEU A 49 8.06 19.04 24.94
CA LEU A 49 9.02 20.15 24.96
C LEU A 49 8.38 21.43 25.47
N ASP A 50 7.13 21.61 25.14
CA ASP A 50 6.41 22.80 25.56
C ASP A 50 6.17 22.83 27.06
N ASN A 51 6.09 21.67 27.62
CA ASN A 51 5.93 21.56 29.06
C ASN A 51 7.22 21.75 29.80
#